data_26599a6fd5200ffa301a21f6d17ebf22
#
_entry.id   26599a6fd5200ffa301a21f6d17ebf22
#
_cell.length_a   1.000
_cell.length_b   1.000
_cell.length_c   1.000
_cell.angle_alpha   90.00
_cell.angle_beta   90.00
_cell.angle_gamma   90.00
#
_symmetry.space_group_name_H-M   'P 1'
#
loop_
_entity.id
_entity.type
_entity.pdbx_description
1 polymer ?
#
loop_
_entity_poly.entity_id
_entity_poly.type
_entity_poly.pdbx_seq_one_letter_code
_entity_poly.pdbx_strand_id
1 'polypeptide(L)'
;GKWLTSLKPQFAAVTTGRIFGIPILLLLVIAVYALFYYIFMYRKLGRYIYAIGNNENAALLSGINVSYVRIMSYCITGALAGLTGLLYISRMRSVEMTIGTTTAIQCIAAVTIGGIGAKGSGSRGSVIGTLAGVFFIGFLRNGIVIMGIPSLLENFFIGFFMVICV
;
A
#
# COMPACT_ATOMS: atom_id res chain seq x y z
N GLY A 1 26.30 -0.14 9.03
CA GLY A 1 25.12 0.67 9.29
C GLY A 1 24.94 0.88 10.78
N LYS A 2 24.94 2.13 11.25
CA LYS A 2 24.68 2.44 12.66
C LYS A 2 23.18 2.28 12.94
N TRP A 3 22.81 1.35 13.79
CA TRP A 3 21.45 1.20 14.31
C TRP A 3 21.17 2.37 15.29
N LEU A 4 20.19 3.21 14.97
CA LEU A 4 19.73 4.25 15.89
C LEU A 4 18.66 3.63 16.81
N THR A 5 19.07 3.20 18.00
CA THR A 5 18.24 2.45 18.96
C THR A 5 17.63 3.30 20.08
N SER A 6 17.75 4.64 20.04
CA SER A 6 17.28 5.51 21.14
C SER A 6 16.02 6.29 20.77
N LEU A 7 14.93 5.61 20.50
CA LEU A 7 13.62 6.27 20.41
C LEU A 7 12.96 6.30 21.79
N LYS A 8 12.46 7.48 22.20
CA LYS A 8 11.76 7.69 23.46
C LYS A 8 10.59 6.68 23.59
N PRO A 9 10.37 6.08 24.78
CA PRO A 9 9.34 5.05 25.01
C PRO A 9 7.92 5.52 24.69
N GLN A 10 7.67 6.81 24.64
CA GLN A 10 6.39 7.39 24.29
C GLN A 10 5.93 7.07 22.86
N PHE A 11 6.86 6.91 21.88
CA PHE A 11 6.52 6.51 20.51
C PHE A 11 6.09 5.04 20.40
N ALA A 12 6.63 4.19 21.26
CA ALA A 12 6.25 2.78 21.29
C ALA A 12 4.84 2.58 21.89
N ALA A 13 4.37 3.48 22.73
CA ALA A 13 3.05 3.40 23.36
C ALA A 13 1.90 3.49 22.34
N VAL A 14 2.09 4.21 21.23
CA VAL A 14 1.08 4.36 20.18
C VAL A 14 0.82 3.04 19.43
N THR A 15 1.84 2.20 19.28
CA THR A 15 1.73 0.92 18.55
C THR A 15 1.54 -0.29 19.45
N THR A 16 1.96 -0.19 20.72
CA THR A 16 1.85 -1.31 21.69
C THR A 16 0.57 -1.25 22.52
N GLY A 17 -0.14 -0.11 22.49
CA GLY A 17 -1.42 0.05 23.18
C GLY A 17 -2.46 -0.94 22.65
N ARG A 18 -3.18 -1.58 23.58
CA ARG A 18 -4.34 -2.44 23.26
C ARG A 18 -5.59 -1.76 23.80
N ILE A 19 -6.56 -1.53 22.91
CA ILE A 19 -7.90 -1.07 23.29
C ILE A 19 -8.83 -2.26 23.07
N PHE A 20 -9.51 -2.74 24.11
CA PHE A 20 -10.37 -3.93 24.07
C PHE A 20 -9.68 -5.21 23.57
N GLY A 21 -8.39 -5.40 23.85
CA GLY A 21 -7.64 -6.57 23.40
C GLY A 21 -7.14 -6.50 21.93
N ILE A 22 -7.54 -5.48 21.17
CA ILE A 22 -7.16 -5.27 19.77
C ILE A 22 -6.00 -4.27 19.72
N PRO A 23 -4.91 -4.57 18.98
CA PRO A 23 -3.81 -3.61 18.81
C PRO A 23 -4.31 -2.34 18.10
N ILE A 24 -3.95 -1.17 18.63
CA ILE A 24 -4.33 0.14 18.07
C ILE A 24 -3.94 0.26 16.60
N LEU A 25 -2.82 -0.34 16.21
CA LEU A 25 -2.35 -0.39 14.83
C LEU A 25 -3.39 -0.97 13.86
N LEU A 26 -4.07 -2.05 14.26
CA LEU A 26 -5.07 -2.70 13.43
C LEU A 26 -6.32 -1.82 13.26
N LEU A 27 -6.77 -1.16 14.33
CA LEU A 27 -7.87 -0.19 14.27
C LEU A 27 -7.54 0.98 13.34
N LEU A 28 -6.30 1.49 13.41
CA LEU A 28 -5.85 2.58 12.56
C LEU A 28 -5.82 2.17 11.09
N VAL A 29 -5.32 0.98 10.77
CA VAL A 29 -5.31 0.45 9.40
C VAL A 29 -6.73 0.31 8.86
N ILE A 30 -7.65 -0.25 9.65
CA ILE A 30 -9.06 -0.38 9.25
C ILE A 30 -9.69 0.99 9.02
N ALA A 31 -9.45 1.96 9.91
CA ALA A 31 -9.99 3.31 9.79
C ALA A 31 -9.48 4.01 8.52
N VAL A 32 -8.17 3.94 8.25
CA VAL A 32 -7.57 4.50 7.03
C VAL A 32 -8.13 3.81 5.79
N TYR A 33 -8.24 2.47 5.81
CA TYR A 33 -8.81 1.73 4.69
C TYR A 33 -10.27 2.10 4.42
N ALA A 34 -11.10 2.18 5.46
CA ALA A 34 -12.51 2.57 5.34
C ALA A 34 -12.66 4.01 4.81
N LEU A 35 -11.79 4.94 5.26
CA LEU A 35 -11.75 6.31 4.77
C LEU A 35 -11.45 6.35 3.27
N PHE A 36 -10.41 5.63 2.82
CA PHE A 36 -10.04 5.59 1.41
C PHE A 36 -11.08 4.86 0.57
N TYR A 37 -11.66 3.76 1.07
CA TYR A 37 -12.77 3.09 0.41
C TYR A 37 -13.92 4.06 0.15
N TYR A 38 -14.30 4.85 1.18
CA TYR A 38 -15.34 5.87 1.04
C TYR A 38 -14.98 6.95 0.01
N ILE A 39 -13.74 7.45 0.04
CA ILE A 39 -13.26 8.48 -0.90
C ILE A 39 -13.31 7.97 -2.35
N PHE A 40 -12.80 6.76 -2.59
CA PHE A 40 -12.74 6.19 -3.94
C PHE A 40 -14.12 5.83 -4.50
N MET A 41 -15.04 5.33 -3.66
CA MET A 41 -16.39 4.93 -4.10
C MET A 41 -17.35 6.09 -4.23
N TYR A 42 -17.33 7.03 -3.30
CA TYR A 42 -18.41 8.03 -3.18
C TYR A 42 -18.00 9.46 -3.55
N ARG A 43 -16.72 9.79 -3.55
CA ARG A 43 -16.26 11.15 -3.83
C ARG A 43 -15.86 11.35 -5.29
N LYS A 44 -15.96 12.64 -5.73
CA LYS A 44 -15.60 13.06 -7.09
C LYS A 44 -14.14 12.73 -7.43
N LEU A 45 -13.22 12.85 -6.46
CA LEU A 45 -11.80 12.53 -6.64
C LEU A 45 -11.59 11.07 -7.10
N GLY A 46 -12.25 10.10 -6.46
CA GLY A 46 -12.14 8.70 -6.87
C GLY A 46 -12.61 8.49 -8.31
N ARG A 47 -13.76 9.05 -8.68
CA ARG A 47 -14.30 8.97 -10.04
C ARG A 47 -13.37 9.60 -11.08
N TYR A 48 -12.75 10.73 -10.76
CA TYR A 48 -11.79 11.38 -11.66
C TYR A 48 -10.51 10.57 -11.83
N ILE A 49 -9.99 9.96 -10.75
CA ILE A 49 -8.83 9.07 -10.80
C ILE A 49 -9.11 7.87 -11.72
N TYR A 50 -10.29 7.24 -11.61
CA TYR A 50 -10.67 6.13 -12.49
C TYR A 50 -10.89 6.57 -13.93
N ALA A 51 -11.48 7.75 -14.16
CA ALA A 51 -11.67 8.30 -15.51
C ALA A 51 -10.33 8.56 -16.22
N ILE A 52 -9.38 9.16 -15.51
CA ILE A 52 -8.03 9.43 -16.02
C ILE A 52 -7.26 8.13 -16.26
N GLY A 53 -7.38 7.14 -15.35
CA GLY A 53 -6.74 5.84 -15.49
C GLY A 53 -7.24 5.04 -16.70
N ASN A 54 -8.51 5.21 -17.10
CA ASN A 54 -9.07 4.55 -18.28
C ASN A 54 -8.66 5.24 -19.58
N ASN A 55 -8.79 6.55 -19.66
CA ASN A 55 -8.39 7.33 -20.84
C ASN A 55 -8.18 8.80 -20.46
N GLU A 56 -6.92 9.21 -20.44
CA GLU A 56 -6.53 10.58 -20.08
C GLU A 56 -7.08 11.63 -21.06
N ASN A 57 -7.07 11.33 -22.36
CA ASN A 57 -7.56 12.25 -23.39
C ASN A 57 -9.09 12.45 -23.28
N ALA A 58 -9.83 11.38 -23.05
CA ALA A 58 -11.28 11.46 -22.85
C ALA A 58 -11.63 12.23 -21.56
N ALA A 59 -10.85 12.09 -20.50
CA ALA A 59 -11.01 12.84 -19.26
C ALA A 59 -10.77 14.34 -19.47
N LEU A 60 -9.73 14.71 -20.23
CA LEU A 60 -9.44 16.10 -20.61
C LEU A 60 -10.60 16.73 -21.40
N LEU A 61 -11.11 16.00 -22.42
CA LEU A 61 -12.24 16.44 -23.22
C LEU A 61 -13.53 16.59 -22.42
N SER A 62 -13.65 15.83 -21.33
CA SER A 62 -14.77 15.94 -20.37
C SER A 62 -14.59 17.08 -19.36
N GLY A 63 -13.59 17.94 -19.52
CA GLY A 63 -13.33 19.08 -18.63
C GLY A 63 -12.69 18.75 -17.28
N ILE A 64 -12.14 17.53 -17.12
CA ILE A 64 -11.44 17.15 -15.90
C ILE A 64 -10.02 17.73 -15.91
N ASN A 65 -9.68 18.48 -14.88
CA ASN A 65 -8.32 18.99 -14.72
C ASN A 65 -7.39 17.86 -14.25
N VAL A 66 -6.76 17.17 -15.23
CA VAL A 66 -5.88 16.01 -14.99
C VAL A 66 -4.70 16.36 -14.10
N SER A 67 -4.08 17.53 -14.31
CA SER A 67 -2.93 17.96 -13.51
C SER A 67 -3.28 18.11 -12.04
N TYR A 68 -4.41 18.70 -11.73
CA TYR A 68 -4.87 18.86 -10.35
C TYR A 68 -5.12 17.51 -9.68
N VAL A 69 -5.81 16.59 -10.35
CA VAL A 69 -6.11 15.25 -9.82
C VAL A 69 -4.82 14.46 -9.59
N ARG A 70 -3.86 14.57 -10.51
CA ARG A 70 -2.55 13.91 -10.41
C ARG A 70 -1.76 14.43 -9.20
N ILE A 71 -1.69 15.74 -9.00
CA ILE A 71 -1.01 16.36 -7.84
C ILE A 71 -1.67 15.90 -6.54
N MET A 72 -2.99 15.92 -6.45
CA MET A 72 -3.73 15.46 -5.26
C MET A 72 -3.46 13.99 -4.96
N SER A 73 -3.39 13.14 -5.98
CA SER A 73 -3.07 11.72 -5.81
C SER A 73 -1.66 11.53 -5.25
N TYR A 74 -0.66 12.26 -5.74
CA TYR A 74 0.70 12.20 -5.22
C TYR A 74 0.80 12.74 -3.79
N CYS A 75 0.10 13.83 -3.46
CA CYS A 75 0.05 14.36 -2.10
C CYS A 75 -0.54 13.34 -1.11
N ILE A 76 -1.64 12.67 -1.49
CA ILE A 76 -2.26 11.62 -0.68
C ILE A 76 -1.29 10.44 -0.49
N THR A 77 -0.67 9.98 -1.56
CA THR A 77 0.30 8.87 -1.49
C THR A 77 1.50 9.23 -0.61
N GLY A 78 2.03 10.45 -0.74
CA GLY A 78 3.13 10.93 0.11
C GLY A 78 2.76 11.00 1.59
N ALA A 79 1.56 11.50 1.91
CA ALA A 79 1.06 11.56 3.28
C ALA A 79 0.90 10.14 3.89
N LEU A 80 0.36 9.19 3.12
CA LEU A 80 0.22 7.80 3.54
C LEU A 80 1.58 7.11 3.72
N ALA A 81 2.52 7.36 2.82
CA ALA A 81 3.88 6.83 2.93
C ALA A 81 4.59 7.34 4.20
N GLY A 82 4.45 8.64 4.50
CA GLY A 82 4.96 9.23 5.74
C GLY A 82 4.35 8.61 6.99
N LEU A 83 3.03 8.46 7.00
CA LEU A 83 2.30 7.81 8.10
C LEU A 83 2.75 6.34 8.28
N THR A 84 2.87 5.59 7.19
CA THR A 84 3.34 4.21 7.22
C THR A 84 4.77 4.11 7.75
N GLY A 85 5.66 5.02 7.34
CA GLY A 85 7.04 5.10 7.84
C GLY A 85 7.10 5.33 9.34
N LEU A 86 6.30 6.27 9.87
CA LEU A 86 6.20 6.53 11.30
C LEU A 86 5.72 5.30 12.08
N LEU A 87 4.68 4.61 11.59
CA LEU A 87 4.15 3.40 12.21
C LEU A 87 5.16 2.25 12.18
N TYR A 88 5.91 2.12 11.09
CA TYR A 88 6.94 1.11 10.94
C TYR A 88 8.09 1.30 11.95
N ILE A 89 8.61 2.53 12.06
CA ILE A 89 9.65 2.90 13.03
C ILE A 89 9.17 2.65 14.46
N SER A 90 7.92 3.02 14.76
CA SER A 90 7.32 2.81 16.08
C SER A 90 7.23 1.33 16.46
N ARG A 91 6.99 0.44 15.48
CA ARG A 91 6.89 -1.01 15.69
C ARG A 91 8.24 -1.69 15.80
N MET A 92 9.17 -1.37 14.89
CA MET A 92 10.47 -2.06 14.80
C MET A 92 11.52 -1.51 15.77
N ARG A 93 11.31 -0.31 16.31
CA ARG A 93 12.26 0.42 17.18
C ARG A 93 13.67 0.59 16.57
N SER A 94 13.80 0.32 15.28
CA SER A 94 15.05 0.43 14.53
C SER A 94 14.75 0.98 13.14
N VAL A 95 15.69 1.76 12.61
CA VAL A 95 15.60 2.33 11.26
C VAL A 95 16.67 1.68 10.40
N GLU A 96 16.24 1.02 9.34
CA GLU A 96 17.10 0.49 8.30
C GLU A 96 16.84 1.23 6.98
N MET A 97 17.88 1.68 6.31
CA MET A 97 17.75 2.53 5.11
C MET A 97 17.18 1.78 3.89
N THR A 98 17.27 0.46 3.88
CA THR A 98 16.86 -0.41 2.76
C THR A 98 15.41 -0.83 2.78
N ILE A 99 14.67 -0.61 3.86
CA ILE A 99 13.27 -1.06 4.05
C ILE A 99 12.34 -0.50 2.98
N GLY A 100 12.54 0.76 2.59
CA GLY A 100 11.66 1.45 1.64
C GLY A 100 11.63 0.81 0.26
N THR A 101 12.75 0.34 -0.25
CA THR A 101 12.87 -0.25 -1.59
C THR A 101 12.13 -1.58 -1.70
N THR A 102 12.31 -2.47 -0.72
CA THR A 102 11.62 -3.77 -0.68
C THR A 102 10.11 -3.61 -0.53
N THR A 103 9.68 -2.70 0.34
CA THR A 103 8.25 -2.41 0.55
C THR A 103 7.58 -1.82 -0.70
N ALA A 104 8.29 -0.98 -1.46
CA ALA A 104 7.76 -0.40 -2.70
C ALA A 104 7.43 -1.50 -3.74
N ILE A 105 8.34 -2.46 -3.94
CA ILE A 105 8.14 -3.59 -4.86
C ILE A 105 6.93 -4.43 -4.42
N GLN A 106 6.82 -4.72 -3.12
CA GLN A 106 5.70 -5.48 -2.56
C GLN A 106 4.36 -4.75 -2.74
N CYS A 107 4.32 -3.42 -2.58
CA CYS A 107 3.11 -2.62 -2.82
C CYS A 107 2.68 -2.67 -4.29
N ILE A 108 3.63 -2.54 -5.23
CA ILE A 108 3.35 -2.63 -6.67
C ILE A 108 2.79 -4.02 -6.99
N ALA A 109 3.44 -5.08 -6.49
CA ALA A 109 2.97 -6.44 -6.69
C ALA A 109 1.57 -6.68 -6.10
N ALA A 110 1.27 -6.16 -4.90
CA ALA A 110 -0.05 -6.27 -4.28
C ALA A 110 -1.16 -5.62 -5.12
N VAL A 111 -0.86 -4.46 -5.67
CA VAL A 111 -1.80 -3.70 -6.51
C VAL A 111 -2.03 -4.41 -7.84
N THR A 112 -0.99 -4.93 -8.48
CA THR A 112 -1.10 -5.66 -9.76
C THR A 112 -1.85 -6.98 -9.60
N ILE A 113 -1.55 -7.76 -8.58
CA ILE A 113 -2.28 -9.01 -8.24
C ILE A 113 -3.73 -8.69 -7.85
N GLY A 114 -3.98 -7.56 -7.18
CA GLY A 114 -5.30 -7.10 -6.78
C GLY A 114 -6.21 -6.63 -7.92
N GLY A 115 -5.78 -6.75 -9.18
CA GLY A 115 -6.63 -6.50 -10.36
C GLY A 115 -6.47 -5.12 -11.00
N ILE A 116 -5.43 -4.36 -10.64
CA ILE A 116 -4.96 -3.23 -11.46
C ILE A 116 -3.94 -3.80 -12.42
N GLY A 117 -4.39 -4.65 -13.35
CA GLY A 117 -3.52 -5.27 -14.33
C GLY A 117 -2.80 -4.21 -15.17
N ALA A 118 -1.58 -4.53 -15.60
CA ALA A 118 -0.73 -3.68 -16.44
C ALA A 118 -1.33 -3.43 -17.84
N LYS A 119 -2.37 -4.14 -18.21
CA LYS A 119 -3.17 -3.83 -19.39
C LYS A 119 -4.03 -2.62 -19.09
N GLY A 120 -3.60 -1.45 -19.51
CA GLY A 120 -4.30 -0.16 -19.45
C GLY A 120 -5.66 -0.11 -20.17
N SER A 121 -6.35 -1.23 -20.24
CA SER A 121 -7.65 -1.41 -20.84
C SER A 121 -8.68 -1.76 -19.77
N GLY A 122 -9.27 -0.73 -19.19
CA GLY A 122 -10.59 -0.85 -18.57
C GLY A 122 -10.73 -1.66 -17.28
N SER A 123 -9.65 -2.19 -16.71
CA SER A 123 -9.73 -2.84 -15.42
C SER A 123 -9.93 -1.78 -14.34
N ARG A 124 -11.16 -1.67 -13.86
CA ARG A 124 -11.50 -0.83 -12.71
C ARG A 124 -10.72 -1.37 -11.51
N GLY A 125 -9.57 -0.76 -11.21
CA GLY A 125 -8.84 -1.08 -10.00
C GLY A 125 -9.81 -1.07 -8.82
N SER A 126 -9.96 -2.20 -8.18
CA SER A 126 -10.86 -2.33 -7.04
C SER A 126 -10.07 -2.16 -5.75
N VAL A 127 -10.53 -1.26 -4.88
CA VAL A 127 -9.94 -1.12 -3.53
C VAL A 127 -10.02 -2.45 -2.77
N ILE A 128 -11.11 -3.21 -2.97
CA ILE A 128 -11.28 -4.56 -2.40
C ILE A 128 -10.28 -5.56 -3.03
N GLY A 129 -10.06 -5.49 -4.34
CA GLY A 129 -9.05 -6.30 -5.03
C GLY A 129 -7.65 -6.04 -4.51
N THR A 130 -7.27 -4.77 -4.31
CA THR A 130 -5.98 -4.40 -3.73
C THR A 130 -5.80 -4.99 -2.33
N LEU A 131 -6.85 -5.00 -1.50
CA LEU A 131 -6.82 -5.63 -0.18
C LEU A 131 -6.57 -7.14 -0.28
N ALA A 132 -7.26 -7.83 -1.20
CA ALA A 132 -7.03 -9.25 -1.46
C ALA A 132 -5.59 -9.52 -1.92
N GLY A 133 -5.02 -8.66 -2.79
CA GLY A 133 -3.62 -8.73 -3.23
C GLY A 133 -2.62 -8.57 -2.08
N VAL A 134 -2.86 -7.62 -1.16
CA VAL A 134 -2.03 -7.45 0.04
C VAL A 134 -2.07 -8.68 0.93
N PHE A 135 -3.25 -9.25 1.18
CA PHE A 135 -3.38 -10.50 1.94
C PHE A 135 -2.66 -11.65 1.26
N PHE A 136 -2.83 -11.80 -0.05
CA PHE A 136 -2.17 -12.86 -0.83
C PHE A 136 -0.64 -12.79 -0.71
N ILE A 137 -0.04 -11.60 -0.88
CA ILE A 137 1.41 -11.42 -0.70
C ILE A 137 1.83 -11.70 0.74
N GLY A 138 1.04 -11.29 1.73
CA GLY A 138 1.31 -11.59 3.14
C GLY A 138 1.31 -13.09 3.41
N PHE A 139 0.37 -13.86 2.86
CA PHE A 139 0.33 -15.32 2.96
C PHE A 139 1.51 -15.97 2.26
N LEU A 140 1.84 -15.53 1.04
CA LEU A 140 3.01 -16.04 0.31
C LEU A 140 4.28 -15.84 1.12
N ARG A 141 4.51 -14.64 1.64
CA ARG A 141 5.68 -14.33 2.45
C ARG A 141 5.79 -15.20 3.69
N ASN A 142 4.70 -15.33 4.45
CA ASN A 142 4.67 -16.18 5.63
C ASN A 142 4.91 -17.65 5.27
N GLY A 143 4.33 -18.13 4.17
CA GLY A 143 4.56 -19.49 3.67
C GLY A 143 6.02 -19.76 3.33
N ILE A 144 6.67 -18.85 2.61
CA ILE A 144 8.09 -18.95 2.23
C ILE A 144 8.99 -19.00 3.48
N VAL A 145 8.72 -18.15 4.48
CA VAL A 145 9.47 -18.11 5.74
C VAL A 145 9.31 -19.42 6.52
N ILE A 146 8.10 -19.99 6.59
CA ILE A 146 7.83 -21.25 7.28
C ILE A 146 8.54 -22.42 6.60
N MET A 147 8.66 -22.39 5.27
CA MET A 147 9.38 -23.40 4.48
C MET A 147 10.91 -23.30 4.62
N GLY A 148 11.44 -22.30 5.36
CA GLY A 148 12.87 -22.10 5.58
C GLY A 148 13.63 -21.65 4.33
N ILE A 149 12.94 -21.11 3.33
CA ILE A 149 13.53 -20.65 2.08
C ILE A 149 14.25 -19.31 2.32
N PRO A 150 15.48 -19.13 1.79
CA PRO A 150 16.20 -17.86 1.93
C PRO A 150 15.42 -16.67 1.38
N SER A 151 15.52 -15.53 2.07
CA SER A 151 14.80 -14.28 1.72
C SER A 151 15.11 -13.75 0.31
N LEU A 152 16.21 -14.17 -0.31
CA LEU A 152 16.53 -13.85 -1.70
C LEU A 152 15.52 -14.45 -2.70
N LEU A 153 14.99 -15.64 -2.41
CA LEU A 153 14.00 -16.31 -3.23
C LEU A 153 12.59 -15.74 -3.04
N GLU A 154 12.33 -15.04 -1.93
CA GLU A 154 11.06 -14.34 -1.69
C GLU A 154 10.74 -13.35 -2.83
N ASN A 155 11.71 -12.51 -3.20
CA ASN A 155 11.55 -11.54 -4.27
C ASN A 155 11.38 -12.20 -5.64
N PHE A 156 12.01 -13.35 -5.87
CA PHE A 156 11.83 -14.14 -7.08
C PHE A 156 10.40 -14.67 -7.21
N PHE A 157 9.85 -15.25 -6.14
CA PHE A 157 8.47 -15.73 -6.14
C PHE A 157 7.46 -14.59 -6.32
N ILE A 158 7.64 -13.46 -5.63
CA ILE A 158 6.79 -12.29 -5.78
C ILE A 158 6.80 -11.80 -7.25
N GLY A 159 7.98 -11.69 -7.85
CA GLY A 159 8.13 -11.30 -9.26
C GLY A 159 7.49 -12.30 -10.23
N PHE A 160 7.65 -13.59 -9.98
CA PHE A 160 7.06 -14.65 -10.77
C PHE A 160 5.52 -14.61 -10.75
N PHE A 161 4.93 -14.48 -9.56
CA PHE A 161 3.48 -14.32 -9.44
C PHE A 161 2.99 -13.02 -10.07
N MET A 162 3.75 -11.93 -9.97
CA MET A 162 3.42 -10.68 -10.63
C MET A 162 3.33 -10.84 -12.16
N VAL A 163 4.27 -11.58 -12.76
CA VAL A 163 4.28 -11.83 -14.21
C VAL A 163 3.10 -12.72 -14.65
N ILE A 164 2.69 -13.68 -13.83
CA ILE A 164 1.53 -14.54 -14.14
C ILE A 164 0.21 -13.76 -14.05
N CYS A 165 0.10 -12.80 -13.14
CA CYS A 165 -1.11 -12.00 -12.95
C CYS A 165 -1.27 -10.85 -13.93
N VAL A 166 -0.21 -10.46 -14.65
CA VAL A 166 -0.20 -9.42 -15.68
C VAL A 166 -0.48 -9.98 -17.07
#